data_3f73008077853649b0de97a895914bf1
#
_entry.id   3f73008077853649b0de97a895914bf1
#
_cell.length_a   1.000
_cell.length_b   1.000
_cell.length_c   1.000
_cell.angle_alpha   90.00
_cell.angle_beta   90.00
_cell.angle_gamma   90.00
#
_symmetry.space_group_name_H-M   'P 1'
#
loop_
_entity.id
_entity.type
_entity.pdbx_description
1 polymer ?
#
loop_
_entity_poly.entity_id
_entity_poly.type
_entity_poly.pdbx_seq_one_letter_code
_entity_poly.pdbx_strand_id
1 'polypeptide(L)'
;MFNKNNIFNRFENKVWLASPTMHGEELKYITEAYETNWMSTVGKNINEVEKIAAANADVEYAVGLSSCTAALHLCVKLAGEKLYGKPAISHGTLEGKRVIAV
;
A
#
# COMPACT_ATOMS: atom_id res chain seq x y z
N MET A 1 -29.19 -8.65 -19.42
CA MET A 1 -30.12 -7.54 -19.73
C MET A 1 -30.09 -6.58 -18.56
N PHE A 2 -29.41 -5.44 -18.67
CA PHE A 2 -29.33 -4.47 -17.58
C PHE A 2 -30.66 -3.76 -17.42
N ASN A 3 -31.20 -3.80 -16.20
CA ASN A 3 -32.46 -3.14 -15.87
C ASN A 3 -32.24 -1.61 -15.89
N LYS A 4 -32.82 -0.92 -16.87
CA LYS A 4 -32.71 0.53 -17.06
C LYS A 4 -33.40 1.38 -15.97
N ASN A 5 -33.99 0.75 -14.96
CA ASN A 5 -34.76 1.44 -13.92
C ASN A 5 -33.97 1.67 -12.60
N ASN A 6 -32.68 1.32 -12.54
CA ASN A 6 -31.85 1.73 -11.43
C ASN A 6 -31.37 3.18 -11.67
N ILE A 7 -32.25 4.12 -11.41
CA ILE A 7 -31.91 5.53 -11.35
C ILE A 7 -31.15 5.73 -10.03
N PHE A 8 -29.81 5.71 -10.09
CA PHE A 8 -29.01 6.16 -8.97
C PHE A 8 -29.27 7.65 -8.77
N ASN A 9 -29.91 8.02 -7.68
CA ASN A 9 -30.05 9.42 -7.31
C ASN A 9 -28.64 10.00 -7.15
N ARG A 10 -28.41 11.14 -7.79
CA ARG A 10 -27.14 11.88 -7.59
C ARG A 10 -27.08 12.35 -6.14
N PHE A 11 -25.90 12.25 -5.56
CA PHE A 11 -25.65 12.90 -4.27
C PHE A 11 -25.89 14.41 -4.40
N GLU A 12 -26.58 14.99 -3.45
CA GLU A 12 -26.81 16.45 -3.40
C GLU A 12 -25.48 17.23 -3.28
N ASN A 13 -24.53 16.65 -2.53
CA ASN A 13 -23.21 17.21 -2.35
C ASN A 13 -22.14 16.37 -3.06
N LYS A 14 -21.04 17.04 -3.46
CA LYS A 14 -19.90 16.36 -4.05
C LYS A 14 -19.27 15.38 -3.03
N VAL A 15 -19.20 14.13 -3.41
CA VAL A 15 -18.47 13.09 -2.66
C VAL A 15 -17.07 12.95 -3.24
N TRP A 16 -16.06 13.18 -2.42
CA TRP A 16 -14.67 13.01 -2.80
C TRP A 16 -14.25 11.55 -2.63
N LEU A 17 -13.53 11.02 -3.61
CA LEU A 17 -13.09 9.62 -3.60
C LEU A 17 -12.09 9.33 -2.47
N ALA A 18 -11.21 10.27 -2.18
CA ALA A 18 -10.11 10.10 -1.24
C ALA A 18 -9.89 11.37 -0.42
N SER A 19 -10.94 11.81 0.29
CA SER A 19 -10.77 12.90 1.25
C SER A 19 -10.08 12.37 2.51
N PRO A 20 -8.97 13.00 2.95
CA PRO A 20 -8.35 12.61 4.22
C PRO A 20 -9.31 12.90 5.38
N THR A 21 -9.33 11.98 6.34
CA THR A 21 -10.08 12.12 7.59
C THR A 21 -9.11 12.14 8.75
N MET A 22 -9.18 13.20 9.56
CA MET A 22 -8.36 13.34 10.76
C MET A 22 -9.10 12.74 11.95
N HIS A 23 -8.41 11.99 12.78
CA HIS A 23 -8.97 11.30 13.95
C HIS A 23 -8.56 11.95 15.27
N GLY A 24 -7.69 12.98 15.22
CA GLY A 24 -7.29 13.81 16.35
C GLY A 24 -5.92 13.50 16.96
N GLU A 25 -5.33 12.36 16.66
CA GLU A 25 -4.01 11.97 17.20
C GLU A 25 -2.84 12.31 16.25
N GLU A 26 -3.11 12.68 15.01
CA GLU A 26 -2.10 12.89 13.97
C GLU A 26 -1.07 13.95 14.37
N LEU A 27 -1.55 15.09 14.91
CA LEU A 27 -0.67 16.18 15.32
C LEU A 27 0.27 15.77 16.45
N LYS A 28 -0.19 14.94 17.37
CA LYS A 28 0.62 14.40 18.46
C LYS A 28 1.78 13.55 17.92
N TYR A 29 1.50 12.62 17.00
CA TYR A 29 2.53 11.77 16.40
C TYR A 29 3.51 12.56 15.52
N ILE A 30 3.02 13.56 14.78
CA ILE A 30 3.88 14.45 13.99
C ILE A 30 4.79 15.27 14.91
N THR A 31 4.25 15.83 15.99
CA THR A 31 5.03 16.61 16.97
C THR A 31 6.09 15.73 17.66
N GLU A 32 5.73 14.53 18.12
CA GLU A 32 6.68 13.58 18.71
C GLU A 32 7.80 13.23 17.73
N ALA A 33 7.46 12.96 16.47
CA ALA A 33 8.45 12.63 15.44
C ALA A 33 9.39 13.81 15.17
N TYR A 34 8.88 15.03 15.15
CA TYR A 34 9.65 16.25 14.96
C TYR A 34 10.61 16.50 16.14
N GLU A 35 10.12 16.45 17.38
CA GLU A 35 10.88 16.70 18.59
C GLU A 35 11.99 15.66 18.82
N THR A 36 11.74 14.42 18.43
CA THR A 36 12.69 13.31 18.55
C THR A 36 13.59 13.15 17.33
N ASN A 37 13.43 13.98 16.31
CA ASN A 37 14.15 13.92 15.02
C ASN A 37 13.96 12.61 14.25
N TRP A 38 12.84 11.90 14.45
CA TRP A 38 12.50 10.67 13.75
C TRP A 38 11.48 10.91 12.62
N MET A 39 11.85 11.80 11.71
CA MET A 39 11.01 12.19 10.55
C MET A 39 11.39 11.49 9.24
N SER A 40 12.20 10.44 9.31
CA SER A 40 12.70 9.72 8.15
C SER A 40 12.02 8.36 7.97
N THR A 41 12.64 7.50 7.16
CA THR A 41 12.16 6.14 6.83
C THR A 41 12.33 5.12 7.96
N VAL A 42 12.95 5.50 9.05
CA VAL A 42 13.13 4.68 10.24
C VAL A 42 12.60 5.42 11.47
N GLY A 43 12.16 4.70 12.48
CA GLY A 43 11.68 5.26 13.73
C GLY A 43 10.55 4.47 14.36
N LYS A 44 10.15 4.87 15.56
CA LYS A 44 9.14 4.20 16.37
C LYS A 44 7.80 4.06 15.61
N ASN A 45 7.35 5.13 14.94
CA ASN A 45 6.06 5.15 14.28
C ASN A 45 5.97 4.15 13.12
N ILE A 46 6.99 4.08 12.26
CA ILE A 46 6.99 3.10 11.16
C ILE A 46 7.07 1.67 11.68
N ASN A 47 7.89 1.42 12.69
CA ASN A 47 8.00 0.10 13.29
C ASN A 47 6.67 -0.38 13.89
N GLU A 48 5.92 0.53 14.53
CA GLU A 48 4.60 0.18 15.10
C GLU A 48 3.55 -0.05 14.01
N VAL A 49 3.55 0.73 12.93
CA VAL A 49 2.69 0.50 11.77
C VAL A 49 2.96 -0.87 11.14
N GLU A 50 4.22 -1.23 10.93
CA GLU A 50 4.60 -2.52 10.37
C GLU A 50 4.16 -3.68 11.27
N LYS A 51 4.36 -3.56 12.58
CA LYS A 51 3.92 -4.55 13.57
C LYS A 51 2.40 -4.74 13.59
N ILE A 52 1.64 -3.65 13.60
CA ILE A 52 0.18 -3.69 13.57
C ILE A 52 -0.32 -4.27 12.25
N ALA A 53 0.28 -3.88 11.12
CA ALA A 53 -0.07 -4.41 9.81
C ALA A 53 0.20 -5.91 9.70
N ALA A 54 1.34 -6.39 10.20
CA ALA A 54 1.66 -7.81 10.26
C ALA A 54 0.65 -8.59 11.08
N ALA A 55 0.29 -8.08 12.27
CA ALA A 55 -0.70 -8.72 13.15
C ALA A 55 -2.09 -8.77 12.51
N ASN A 56 -2.53 -7.68 11.87
CA ASN A 56 -3.85 -7.64 11.21
C ASN A 56 -3.95 -8.53 9.97
N ALA A 57 -2.84 -8.75 9.28
CA ALA A 57 -2.77 -9.61 8.10
C ALA A 57 -2.45 -11.09 8.44
N ASP A 58 -2.23 -11.41 9.72
CA ASP A 58 -1.80 -12.74 10.18
C ASP A 58 -0.54 -13.23 9.44
N VAL A 59 0.46 -12.36 9.33
CA VAL A 59 1.76 -12.65 8.72
C VAL A 59 2.90 -12.33 9.68
N GLU A 60 4.06 -12.95 9.47
CA GLU A 60 5.22 -12.77 10.35
C GLU A 60 5.83 -11.37 10.24
N TYR A 61 5.84 -10.79 9.05
CA TYR A 61 6.46 -9.50 8.77
C TYR A 61 5.60 -8.64 7.86
N ALA A 62 5.67 -7.32 8.07
CA ALA A 62 5.19 -6.30 7.14
C ALA A 62 6.30 -5.26 6.93
N VAL A 63 6.32 -4.63 5.77
CA VAL A 63 7.30 -3.60 5.41
C VAL A 63 6.58 -2.40 4.83
N GLY A 64 6.82 -1.23 5.42
CA GLY A 64 6.31 0.04 4.94
C GLY A 64 7.05 0.50 3.68
N LEU A 65 6.30 0.86 2.65
CA LEU A 65 6.83 1.37 1.38
C LEU A 65 6.23 2.73 1.06
N SER A 66 6.92 3.50 0.22
CA SER A 66 6.53 4.87 -0.13
C SER A 66 5.20 4.97 -0.89
N SER A 67 4.76 3.89 -1.52
CA SER A 67 3.48 3.86 -2.25
C SER A 67 2.98 2.43 -2.48
N CYS A 68 1.67 2.29 -2.70
CA CYS A 68 1.05 1.03 -3.11
C CYS A 68 1.63 0.51 -4.44
N THR A 69 1.95 1.39 -5.37
CA THR A 69 2.59 1.02 -6.65
C THR A 69 3.95 0.37 -6.42
N ALA A 70 4.77 0.91 -5.51
CA ALA A 70 6.04 0.31 -5.16
C ALA A 70 5.85 -1.08 -4.52
N ALA A 71 4.86 -1.22 -3.64
CA ALA A 71 4.52 -2.50 -3.02
C ALA A 71 4.10 -3.55 -4.06
N LEU A 72 3.20 -3.20 -4.96
CA LEU A 72 2.75 -4.09 -6.03
C LEU A 72 3.91 -4.50 -6.96
N HIS A 73 4.80 -3.56 -7.30
CA HIS A 73 5.99 -3.86 -8.09
C HIS A 73 6.87 -4.91 -7.43
N LEU A 74 7.15 -4.77 -6.13
CA LEU A 74 7.94 -5.75 -5.39
C LEU A 74 7.23 -7.10 -5.26
N CYS A 75 5.92 -7.12 -5.03
CA CYS A 75 5.14 -8.36 -4.98
C CYS A 75 5.23 -9.13 -6.30
N VAL A 76 5.06 -8.45 -7.43
CA VAL A 76 5.16 -9.05 -8.77
C VAL A 76 6.57 -9.57 -9.02
N LYS A 77 7.60 -8.79 -8.64
CA LYS A 77 9.00 -9.21 -8.77
C LYS A 77 9.29 -10.46 -7.95
N LEU A 78 8.92 -10.49 -6.67
CA LEU A 78 9.14 -11.63 -5.78
C LEU A 78 8.38 -12.87 -6.23
N ALA A 79 7.13 -12.72 -6.68
CA ALA A 79 6.35 -13.82 -7.25
C ALA A 79 7.02 -14.38 -8.52
N GLY A 80 7.50 -13.49 -9.39
CA GLY A 80 8.25 -13.89 -10.56
C GLY A 80 9.55 -14.64 -10.22
N GLU A 81 10.32 -14.17 -9.25
CA GLU A 81 11.54 -14.85 -8.79
C GLU A 81 11.24 -16.22 -8.19
N LYS A 82 10.15 -16.35 -7.48
CA LYS A 82 9.70 -17.63 -6.89
C LYS A 82 9.30 -18.63 -7.98
N LEU A 83 8.65 -18.19 -9.03
CA LEU A 83 8.12 -19.07 -10.08
C LEU A 83 9.16 -19.42 -11.17
N TYR A 84 10.06 -18.48 -11.50
CA TYR A 84 10.95 -18.57 -12.64
C TYR A 84 12.45 -18.48 -12.29
N GLY A 85 12.75 -18.29 -11.01
CA GLY A 85 14.12 -18.06 -10.55
C GLY A 85 14.57 -16.61 -10.70
N LYS A 86 15.74 -16.29 -10.15
CA LYS A 86 16.32 -14.94 -10.24
C LYS A 86 16.74 -14.64 -11.67
N PRO A 87 16.37 -13.47 -12.22
CA PRO A 87 16.77 -13.09 -13.58
C PRO A 87 18.26 -12.75 -13.66
N ALA A 88 18.83 -12.75 -14.84
CA ALA A 88 20.10 -12.09 -15.10
C ALA A 88 20.00 -10.58 -14.76
N ILE A 89 21.14 -9.96 -14.44
CA ILE A 89 21.21 -8.57 -13.94
C ILE A 89 20.53 -7.56 -14.88
N SER A 90 20.50 -7.85 -16.17
CA SER A 90 19.95 -6.96 -17.21
C SER A 90 18.48 -7.23 -17.58
N HIS A 91 17.85 -8.23 -16.98
CA HIS A 91 16.51 -8.68 -17.36
C HIS A 91 15.54 -8.63 -16.18
N GLY A 92 14.26 -8.39 -16.50
CA GLY A 92 13.18 -8.52 -15.52
C GLY A 92 12.76 -9.98 -15.33
N THR A 93 12.33 -10.34 -14.15
CA THR A 93 11.90 -11.72 -13.79
C THR A 93 10.75 -12.24 -14.66
N LEU A 94 9.94 -11.32 -15.20
CA LEU A 94 8.77 -11.62 -16.01
C LEU A 94 8.96 -11.32 -17.50
N GLU A 95 10.19 -11.08 -17.93
CA GLU A 95 10.48 -10.84 -19.34
C GLU A 95 10.02 -12.02 -20.20
N GLY A 96 9.24 -11.74 -21.24
CA GLY A 96 8.63 -12.76 -22.09
C GLY A 96 7.51 -13.58 -21.44
N LYS A 97 7.09 -13.25 -20.22
CA LYS A 97 5.97 -13.89 -19.53
C LYS A 97 4.67 -13.09 -19.68
N ARG A 98 3.55 -13.80 -19.61
CA ARG A 98 2.22 -13.17 -19.55
C ARG A 98 1.76 -13.12 -18.10
N VAL A 99 1.26 -11.98 -17.67
CA VAL A 99 0.68 -11.78 -16.33
C VAL A 99 -0.79 -11.40 -16.50
N ILE A 100 -1.65 -12.04 -15.74
CA ILE A 100 -3.05 -11.67 -15.63
C ILE A 100 -3.20 -11.04 -14.25
N ALA A 101 -3.67 -9.80 -14.21
CA ALA A 101 -4.05 -9.10 -12.99
C ALA A 101 -5.57 -8.98 -12.96
N VAL A 102 -6.18 -9.30 -11.82
CA VAL A 102 -7.62 -9.22 -11.55
C VAL A 102 -7.87 -8.28 -10.38
#